data_7b8f711d5ee139b9ad6dd63dc1530f01
#
_entry.id   7b8f711d5ee139b9ad6dd63dc1530f01
#
_cell.length_a   1.000
_cell.length_b   1.000
_cell.length_c   1.000
_cell.angle_alpha   90.00
_cell.angle_beta   90.00
_cell.angle_gamma   90.00
#
_symmetry.space_group_name_H-M   'P 1'
#
loop_
_entity.id
_entity.type
_entity.pdbx_description
1 polymer ?
#
loop_
_entity_poly.entity_id
_entity_poly.type
_entity_poly.pdbx_seq_one_letter_code
_entity_poly.pdbx_strand_id
1 'polypeptide(L)'
;MNTSTSRFANTLARRFLPALVLGTLALSPGTGSASGNQTPAIDSTTVFANVPAPGHPFGVAVDTNRVYISTSAGDFFTDPATGGHLNSDGERIFAYDKDGNLITTTTIATSPNSDMGLFGLALDGNQKPDHQLYVADMNGRILRLPLDRKNAAPTLFAQAPLPGGWMVTMWNDLVFDPAGNLFMTDDKPRLWRVTPDGQASIWFEDSRLTGLFGFAGGPLGARIDPSGRFLYFSITASAEFPGEAVIYRLPLLDHPAASDLQLVHRFPVVPGEALPQASGLAFAASGNLYVGLIGPNQVAVLDAAGNETRRISSPLFVSPWGLAFLGQSLLVTNASIEPLETPDHWMVLKVFVGESGSPLNKPTS
;
A
#
# COMPACT_ATOMS: atom_id res chain seq x y z
N MET A 1 15.15 -30.08 -11.13
CA MET A 1 15.88 -28.87 -11.57
C MET A 1 15.25 -27.68 -10.87
N ASN A 2 15.52 -27.45 -9.60
CA ASN A 2 14.93 -26.33 -8.86
C ASN A 2 15.74 -26.05 -7.57
N THR A 3 16.98 -25.55 -7.72
CA THR A 3 17.80 -25.18 -6.56
C THR A 3 18.41 -23.77 -6.68
N SER A 4 18.06 -22.99 -7.71
CA SER A 4 18.66 -21.67 -7.92
C SER A 4 17.80 -20.49 -7.44
N THR A 5 16.49 -20.64 -7.36
CA THR A 5 15.56 -19.56 -6.99
C THR A 5 15.55 -19.22 -5.50
N SER A 6 15.69 -20.22 -4.63
CA SER A 6 15.72 -19.97 -3.18
C SER A 6 16.98 -19.23 -2.67
N ARG A 7 18.08 -19.27 -3.44
CA ARG A 7 19.31 -18.54 -3.08
C ARG A 7 19.24 -17.05 -3.39
N PHE A 8 18.39 -16.62 -4.32
CA PHE A 8 18.27 -15.20 -4.68
C PHE A 8 17.45 -14.41 -3.66
N ALA A 9 16.37 -14.98 -3.15
CA ALA A 9 15.58 -14.33 -2.09
C ALA A 9 16.42 -14.10 -0.82
N ASN A 10 17.22 -15.08 -0.42
CA ASN A 10 18.13 -14.96 0.73
C ASN A 10 19.29 -13.97 0.52
N THR A 11 19.66 -13.66 -0.73
CA THR A 11 20.74 -12.70 -1.02
C THR A 11 20.24 -11.25 -0.95
N LEU A 12 18.98 -11.01 -1.27
CA LEU A 12 18.36 -9.69 -1.10
C LEU A 12 18.20 -9.34 0.38
N ALA A 13 17.73 -10.27 1.21
CA ALA A 13 17.56 -10.07 2.65
C ALA A 13 18.88 -9.71 3.37
N ARG A 14 20.03 -10.23 2.90
CA ARG A 14 21.32 -9.98 3.54
C ARG A 14 21.98 -8.64 3.23
N ARG A 15 21.50 -7.88 2.24
CA ARG A 15 22.09 -6.58 1.86
C ARG A 15 21.43 -5.36 2.51
N PHE A 16 20.39 -5.57 3.32
CA PHE A 16 19.57 -4.51 3.90
C PHE A 16 19.65 -4.38 5.43
N LEU A 17 20.70 -4.90 6.09
CA LEU A 17 20.86 -4.78 7.55
C LEU A 17 21.45 -3.41 7.92
N PRO A 18 20.71 -2.52 8.58
CA PRO A 18 21.30 -1.45 9.36
C PRO A 18 21.72 -1.96 10.73
N ALA A 19 22.81 -1.39 11.28
CA ALA A 19 23.33 -1.71 12.58
C ALA A 19 22.36 -1.29 13.70
N LEU A 20 22.00 -2.24 14.56
CA LEU A 20 21.12 -2.04 15.72
C LEU A 20 21.87 -1.26 16.81
N VAL A 21 21.39 -0.08 17.19
CA VAL A 21 21.77 0.62 18.42
C VAL A 21 20.69 0.37 19.46
N LEU A 22 20.97 -0.49 20.42
CA LEU A 22 20.10 -0.74 21.58
C LEU A 22 20.20 0.43 22.57
N GLY A 23 19.18 1.28 22.61
CA GLY A 23 18.96 2.26 23.65
C GLY A 23 17.87 1.80 24.61
N THR A 24 18.22 1.46 25.85
CA THR A 24 17.25 1.18 26.91
C THR A 24 16.62 2.46 27.43
N LEU A 25 15.32 2.66 27.19
CA LEU A 25 14.52 3.73 27.79
C LEU A 25 13.85 3.22 29.07
N ALA A 26 14.19 3.83 30.19
CA ALA A 26 13.49 3.64 31.46
C ALA A 26 12.18 4.44 31.46
N LEU A 27 11.06 3.76 31.65
CA LEU A 27 9.74 4.36 31.84
C LEU A 27 9.56 4.77 33.30
N SER A 28 9.38 6.07 33.54
CA SER A 28 8.89 6.61 34.82
C SER A 28 7.37 6.72 34.79
N PRO A 29 6.63 6.31 35.82
CA PRO A 29 5.18 6.48 35.88
C PRO A 29 4.83 7.93 36.22
N GLY A 30 4.31 8.66 35.26
CA GLY A 30 3.76 10.00 35.42
C GLY A 30 2.29 9.94 35.89
N THR A 31 2.01 10.63 36.99
CA THR A 31 0.67 10.83 37.58
C THR A 31 -0.23 11.61 36.63
N GLY A 32 -1.45 11.08 36.40
CA GLY A 32 -2.43 11.66 35.51
C GLY A 32 -2.92 13.05 35.94
N SER A 33 -2.96 13.95 34.99
CA SER A 33 -3.76 15.17 35.02
C SER A 33 -4.83 15.10 33.93
N ALA A 34 -6.03 15.53 34.26
CA ALA A 34 -7.18 15.56 33.36
C ALA A 34 -6.84 16.31 32.06
N SER A 35 -6.93 15.62 30.93
CA SER A 35 -6.65 16.19 29.61
C SER A 35 -7.85 17.02 29.15
N GLY A 36 -7.69 18.34 29.14
CA GLY A 36 -8.40 19.16 28.17
C GLY A 36 -8.07 18.64 26.76
N ASN A 37 -9.00 18.72 25.79
CA ASN A 37 -8.83 18.36 24.39
C ASN A 37 -7.70 19.19 23.75
N GLN A 38 -6.45 18.78 23.95
CA GLN A 38 -5.33 19.39 23.23
C GLN A 38 -5.23 18.73 21.85
N THR A 39 -5.18 19.55 20.81
CA THR A 39 -4.86 19.08 19.46
C THR A 39 -3.50 18.38 19.50
N PRO A 40 -3.38 17.16 18.95
CA PRO A 40 -2.09 16.47 18.89
C PRO A 40 -1.02 17.32 18.21
N ALA A 41 0.23 17.12 18.56
CA ALA A 41 1.34 17.77 17.86
C ALA A 41 1.41 17.25 16.40
N ILE A 42 1.77 18.12 15.47
CA ILE A 42 2.01 17.73 14.06
C ILE A 42 3.05 16.62 14.02
N ASP A 43 2.82 15.63 13.16
CA ASP A 43 3.63 14.42 12.96
C ASP A 43 3.69 13.47 14.18
N SER A 44 2.93 13.76 15.25
CA SER A 44 2.79 12.79 16.34
C SER A 44 2.16 11.49 15.84
N THR A 45 2.79 10.37 16.18
CA THR A 45 2.41 9.02 15.73
C THR A 45 1.93 8.19 16.92
N THR A 46 0.81 7.52 16.73
CA THR A 46 0.25 6.56 17.70
C THR A 46 -0.17 5.29 16.99
N VAL A 47 -0.29 4.19 17.73
CA VAL A 47 -0.89 2.97 17.19
C VAL A 47 -2.39 3.20 17.04
N PHE A 48 -2.92 3.02 15.83
CA PHE A 48 -4.34 3.00 15.54
C PHE A 48 -4.94 1.64 15.88
N ALA A 49 -4.32 0.57 15.34
CA ALA A 49 -4.74 -0.80 15.61
C ALA A 49 -3.57 -1.78 15.46
N ASN A 50 -3.53 -2.81 16.29
CA ASN A 50 -2.72 -4.00 16.03
C ASN A 50 -3.48 -4.90 15.06
N VAL A 51 -2.76 -5.47 14.09
CA VAL A 51 -3.33 -6.36 13.07
C VAL A 51 -3.09 -7.80 13.51
N PRO A 52 -4.12 -8.61 13.73
CA PRO A 52 -3.95 -10.01 14.10
C PRO A 52 -3.29 -10.83 12.97
N ALA A 53 -2.80 -12.02 13.30
CA ALA A 53 -2.32 -12.96 12.30
C ALA A 53 -3.36 -13.14 11.15
N PRO A 54 -2.88 -13.23 9.90
CA PRO A 54 -1.51 -13.50 9.47
C PRO A 54 -0.57 -12.29 9.52
N GLY A 55 -1.05 -11.10 9.90
CA GLY A 55 -0.22 -9.91 9.99
C GLY A 55 0.06 -9.26 8.64
N HIS A 56 1.17 -8.55 8.53
CA HIS A 56 1.62 -7.88 7.30
C HIS A 56 0.53 -7.03 6.64
N PRO A 57 0.06 -5.94 7.29
CA PRO A 57 -0.93 -5.05 6.72
C PRO A 57 -0.35 -4.27 5.54
N PHE A 58 -0.99 -4.37 4.37
CA PHE A 58 -0.56 -3.70 3.15
C PHE A 58 -1.52 -2.59 2.75
N GLY A 59 -2.68 -2.93 2.18
CA GLY A 59 -3.66 -1.94 1.75
C GLY A 59 -4.46 -1.37 2.91
N VAL A 60 -4.87 -0.11 2.76
CA VAL A 60 -5.79 0.57 3.67
C VAL A 60 -6.83 1.36 2.89
N ALA A 61 -8.10 1.19 3.24
CA ALA A 61 -9.20 2.00 2.73
C ALA A 61 -10.06 2.54 3.87
N VAL A 62 -10.46 3.80 3.75
CA VAL A 62 -11.25 4.49 4.78
C VAL A 62 -12.63 4.84 4.25
N ASP A 63 -13.64 4.39 4.94
CA ASP A 63 -15.03 4.78 4.72
C ASP A 63 -15.54 5.70 5.84
N THR A 64 -16.81 6.13 5.71
CA THR A 64 -17.43 7.04 6.68
C THR A 64 -17.31 6.56 8.13
N ASN A 65 -17.41 5.26 8.39
CA ASN A 65 -17.45 4.69 9.74
C ASN A 65 -16.46 3.54 9.97
N ARG A 66 -15.66 3.16 8.96
CA ARG A 66 -14.79 1.98 9.03
C ARG A 66 -13.46 2.21 8.34
N VAL A 67 -12.48 1.47 8.80
CA VAL A 67 -11.15 1.33 8.17
C VAL A 67 -10.97 -0.14 7.80
N TYR A 68 -10.62 -0.39 6.54
CA TYR A 68 -10.37 -1.73 6.01
C TYR A 68 -8.91 -1.92 5.76
N ILE A 69 -8.38 -3.07 6.17
CA ILE A 69 -6.96 -3.42 6.03
C ILE A 69 -6.86 -4.77 5.34
N SER A 70 -6.09 -4.86 4.28
CA SER A 70 -5.70 -6.12 3.65
C SER A 70 -4.40 -6.64 4.24
N THR A 71 -4.23 -7.96 4.20
CA THR A 71 -3.00 -8.63 4.62
C THR A 71 -2.34 -9.34 3.46
N SER A 72 -1.03 -9.48 3.53
CA SER A 72 -0.24 -10.22 2.55
C SER A 72 0.84 -11.01 3.26
N ALA A 73 0.50 -12.18 3.75
CA ALA A 73 1.42 -13.09 4.43
C ALA A 73 1.66 -14.38 3.64
N GLY A 74 1.57 -14.30 2.32
CA GLY A 74 1.82 -15.42 1.43
C GLY A 74 3.29 -15.84 1.38
N ASP A 75 3.71 -16.44 0.27
CA ASP A 75 5.05 -17.02 0.07
C ASP A 75 6.26 -16.08 0.22
N PHE A 76 6.02 -14.79 0.33
CA PHE A 76 7.10 -13.85 0.68
C PHE A 76 7.67 -14.10 2.06
N PHE A 77 6.88 -14.62 2.97
CA PHE A 77 7.21 -14.73 4.38
C PHE A 77 7.20 -16.20 4.79
N THR A 78 8.34 -16.84 4.69
CA THR A 78 8.56 -18.15 5.30
C THR A 78 8.94 -17.98 6.75
N ASP A 79 8.29 -18.74 7.62
CA ASP A 79 8.72 -18.87 9.02
C ASP A 79 10.16 -19.40 9.07
N PRO A 80 11.12 -18.62 9.59
CA PRO A 80 12.52 -19.04 9.66
C PRO A 80 12.75 -20.29 10.52
N ALA A 81 11.84 -20.59 11.44
CA ALA A 81 11.96 -21.72 12.37
C ALA A 81 11.46 -23.02 11.74
N THR A 82 10.44 -22.97 10.92
CA THR A 82 9.79 -24.16 10.36
C THR A 82 9.95 -24.31 8.84
N GLY A 83 10.34 -23.24 8.14
CA GLY A 83 10.37 -23.19 6.68
C GLY A 83 8.97 -23.27 6.03
N GLY A 84 7.91 -23.19 6.85
CA GLY A 84 6.51 -23.20 6.40
C GLY A 84 6.03 -21.79 6.05
N HIS A 85 4.92 -21.72 5.30
CA HIS A 85 4.27 -20.45 5.00
C HIS A 85 3.61 -19.89 6.27
N LEU A 86 3.76 -18.59 6.52
CA LEU A 86 3.17 -17.92 7.69
C LEU A 86 1.63 -17.84 7.61
N ASN A 87 1.04 -18.10 6.45
CA ASN A 87 -0.39 -18.03 6.25
C ASN A 87 -0.97 -19.26 5.53
N SER A 88 -1.09 -20.38 6.27
CA SER A 88 -1.79 -21.58 5.77
C SER A 88 -3.31 -21.42 5.69
N ASP A 89 -3.89 -20.38 6.34
CA ASP A 89 -5.34 -20.25 6.56
C ASP A 89 -6.02 -19.23 5.63
N GLY A 90 -5.31 -18.71 4.63
CA GLY A 90 -5.79 -17.71 3.70
C GLY A 90 -5.62 -16.27 4.21
N GLU A 91 -5.68 -15.33 3.27
CA GLU A 91 -5.55 -13.90 3.53
C GLU A 91 -6.76 -13.33 4.27
N ARG A 92 -6.58 -12.15 4.87
CA ARG A 92 -7.61 -11.50 5.67
C ARG A 92 -7.88 -10.06 5.19
N ILE A 93 -9.14 -9.69 5.28
CA ILE A 93 -9.57 -8.29 5.32
C ILE A 93 -10.07 -8.03 6.74
N PHE A 94 -9.41 -7.15 7.45
CA PHE A 94 -9.82 -6.67 8.76
C PHE A 94 -10.60 -5.37 8.61
N ALA A 95 -11.74 -5.25 9.30
CA ALA A 95 -12.49 -4.00 9.40
C ALA A 95 -12.47 -3.50 10.84
N TYR A 96 -12.05 -2.26 11.00
CA TYR A 96 -11.99 -1.56 12.28
C TYR A 96 -12.99 -0.39 12.30
N ASP A 97 -13.41 0.03 13.50
CA ASP A 97 -14.07 1.32 13.68
C ASP A 97 -13.04 2.48 13.60
N LYS A 98 -13.49 3.72 13.76
CA LYS A 98 -12.62 4.91 13.70
C LYS A 98 -11.67 5.05 14.89
N ASP A 99 -11.92 4.29 15.94
CA ASP A 99 -11.12 4.27 17.17
C ASP A 99 -10.11 3.12 17.18
N GLY A 100 -10.08 2.29 16.12
CA GLY A 100 -9.15 1.17 15.95
C GLY A 100 -9.63 -0.13 16.59
N ASN A 101 -10.89 -0.23 17.00
CA ASN A 101 -11.44 -1.49 17.52
C ASN A 101 -11.83 -2.40 16.34
N LEU A 102 -11.42 -3.67 16.40
CA LEU A 102 -11.75 -4.67 15.38
C LEU A 102 -13.25 -4.98 15.40
N ILE A 103 -13.92 -4.78 14.26
CA ILE A 103 -15.34 -5.06 14.08
C ILE A 103 -15.56 -6.46 13.49
N THR A 104 -14.82 -6.77 12.42
CA THR A 104 -14.99 -8.04 11.69
C THR A 104 -13.73 -8.41 10.93
N THR A 105 -13.61 -9.70 10.66
CA THR A 105 -12.57 -10.31 9.85
C THR A 105 -13.23 -11.11 8.73
N THR A 106 -12.79 -10.89 7.50
CA THR A 106 -13.20 -11.69 6.35
C THR A 106 -12.01 -12.46 5.83
N THR A 107 -12.14 -13.79 5.76
CA THR A 107 -11.13 -14.65 5.15
C THR A 107 -11.35 -14.68 3.64
N ILE A 108 -10.29 -14.45 2.89
CA ILE A 108 -10.26 -14.60 1.45
C ILE A 108 -9.59 -15.94 1.15
N ALA A 109 -10.34 -16.89 0.60
CA ALA A 109 -9.76 -18.14 0.16
C ALA A 109 -8.78 -17.87 -0.99
N THR A 110 -7.53 -18.19 -0.78
CA THR A 110 -6.53 -18.20 -1.85
C THR A 110 -6.70 -19.44 -2.70
N SER A 111 -6.39 -19.37 -3.98
CA SER A 111 -6.38 -20.57 -4.83
C SER A 111 -5.30 -21.54 -4.32
N PRO A 112 -5.48 -22.86 -4.40
CA PRO A 112 -4.57 -23.85 -3.83
C PRO A 112 -3.10 -23.79 -4.31
N ASN A 113 -2.81 -22.98 -5.32
CA ASN A 113 -1.46 -22.76 -5.85
C ASN A 113 -1.09 -21.27 -5.94
N SER A 114 -1.80 -20.41 -5.23
CA SER A 114 -1.56 -18.97 -5.23
C SER A 114 -1.41 -18.50 -3.79
N ASP A 115 -0.20 -18.55 -3.31
CA ASP A 115 0.18 -18.14 -1.96
C ASP A 115 0.49 -16.65 -1.88
N MET A 116 -0.07 -15.89 -2.81
CA MET A 116 0.21 -14.47 -2.98
C MET A 116 -0.90 -13.65 -2.32
N GLY A 117 -0.51 -12.66 -1.54
CA GLY A 117 -1.37 -11.88 -0.67
C GLY A 117 -2.32 -10.89 -1.34
N LEU A 118 -3.03 -10.16 -0.50
CA LEU A 118 -3.90 -9.06 -0.89
C LEU A 118 -3.17 -7.74 -0.70
N PHE A 119 -3.30 -6.82 -1.66
CA PHE A 119 -2.65 -5.52 -1.61
C PHE A 119 -3.64 -4.37 -1.54
N GLY A 120 -3.74 -3.56 -2.59
CA GLY A 120 -4.52 -2.36 -2.63
C GLY A 120 -6.02 -2.57 -2.40
N LEU A 121 -6.66 -1.55 -1.84
CA LEU A 121 -8.08 -1.52 -1.53
C LEU A 121 -8.73 -0.27 -2.10
N ALA A 122 -9.91 -0.40 -2.72
CA ALA A 122 -10.75 0.73 -3.10
C ALA A 122 -12.21 0.49 -2.74
N LEU A 123 -12.90 1.55 -2.36
CA LEU A 123 -14.33 1.53 -2.02
C LEU A 123 -15.13 2.14 -3.16
N ASP A 124 -16.29 1.56 -3.47
CA ASP A 124 -17.27 2.23 -4.32
C ASP A 124 -18.06 3.30 -3.55
N GLY A 125 -18.89 4.05 -4.26
CA GLY A 125 -19.78 5.06 -3.69
C GLY A 125 -21.20 4.58 -3.46
N ASN A 126 -21.47 3.27 -3.67
CA ASN A 126 -22.79 2.72 -3.47
C ASN A 126 -23.26 2.81 -2.03
N GLN A 127 -24.55 3.00 -1.85
CA GLN A 127 -25.18 2.93 -0.55
C GLN A 127 -25.62 1.49 -0.24
N LYS A 128 -25.88 1.21 1.03
CA LYS A 128 -26.46 -0.07 1.43
C LYS A 128 -27.71 -0.42 0.62
N PRO A 129 -27.90 -1.68 0.22
CA PRO A 129 -27.09 -2.85 0.57
C PRO A 129 -25.97 -3.23 -0.42
N ASP A 130 -25.61 -2.36 -1.34
CA ASP A 130 -24.76 -2.67 -2.49
C ASP A 130 -23.35 -2.08 -2.40
N HIS A 131 -22.96 -1.61 -1.20
CA HIS A 131 -21.64 -1.08 -0.93
C HIS A 131 -20.56 -2.17 -1.04
N GLN A 132 -19.52 -1.92 -1.82
CA GLN A 132 -18.48 -2.89 -2.15
C GLN A 132 -17.07 -2.39 -1.80
N LEU A 133 -16.24 -3.30 -1.34
CA LEU A 133 -14.79 -3.14 -1.29
C LEU A 133 -14.16 -3.93 -2.43
N TYR A 134 -13.32 -3.28 -3.22
CA TYR A 134 -12.51 -3.88 -4.26
C TYR A 134 -11.11 -4.15 -3.73
N VAL A 135 -10.59 -5.33 -3.99
CA VAL A 135 -9.34 -5.82 -3.42
C VAL A 135 -8.45 -6.33 -4.52
N ALA A 136 -7.26 -5.75 -4.66
CA ALA A 136 -6.24 -6.27 -5.56
C ALA A 136 -5.57 -7.51 -4.95
N ASP A 137 -5.42 -8.54 -5.76
CA ASP A 137 -4.76 -9.80 -5.44
C ASP A 137 -3.50 -9.92 -6.30
N MET A 138 -2.41 -10.36 -5.71
CA MET A 138 -1.13 -10.51 -6.40
C MET A 138 -1.16 -11.46 -7.61
N ASN A 139 -2.24 -12.25 -7.76
CA ASN A 139 -2.43 -13.13 -8.93
C ASN A 139 -3.12 -12.43 -10.11
N GLY A 140 -3.16 -11.09 -10.13
CA GLY A 140 -3.81 -10.33 -11.19
C GLY A 140 -5.33 -10.46 -11.17
N ARG A 141 -5.94 -10.56 -9.98
CA ARG A 141 -7.40 -10.56 -9.79
C ARG A 141 -7.83 -9.33 -9.02
N ILE A 142 -9.03 -8.85 -9.30
CA ILE A 142 -9.78 -7.96 -8.41
C ILE A 142 -10.97 -8.73 -7.86
N LEU A 143 -11.06 -8.77 -6.56
CA LEU A 143 -12.19 -9.33 -5.84
C LEU A 143 -13.13 -8.22 -5.38
N ARG A 144 -14.44 -8.48 -5.37
CA ARG A 144 -15.44 -7.61 -4.73
C ARG A 144 -15.94 -8.27 -3.47
N LEU A 145 -15.92 -7.52 -2.37
CA LEU A 145 -16.44 -7.91 -1.08
C LEU A 145 -17.64 -7.04 -0.72
N PRO A 146 -18.88 -7.59 -0.67
CA PRO A 146 -20.04 -6.86 -0.20
C PRO A 146 -19.91 -6.51 1.29
N LEU A 147 -19.96 -5.23 1.63
CA LEU A 147 -19.70 -4.73 2.99
C LEU A 147 -20.92 -4.77 3.91
N ASP A 148 -22.11 -4.76 3.35
CA ASP A 148 -23.37 -4.66 4.08
C ASP A 148 -24.13 -6.00 4.19
N ARG A 149 -23.55 -7.08 3.66
CA ARG A 149 -24.10 -8.44 3.73
C ARG A 149 -23.24 -9.29 4.65
N LYS A 150 -23.79 -9.64 5.81
CA LYS A 150 -23.09 -10.50 6.77
C LYS A 150 -22.72 -11.85 6.13
N ASN A 151 -21.44 -12.23 6.27
CA ASN A 151 -20.88 -13.49 5.74
C ASN A 151 -20.97 -13.62 4.21
N ALA A 152 -21.09 -12.53 3.46
CA ALA A 152 -21.02 -12.60 2.01
C ALA A 152 -19.59 -13.00 1.57
N ALA A 153 -19.53 -13.99 0.69
CA ALA A 153 -18.27 -14.38 0.10
C ALA A 153 -17.79 -13.34 -0.93
N PRO A 154 -16.48 -13.09 -1.03
CA PRO A 154 -15.91 -12.30 -2.11
C PRO A 154 -16.23 -12.92 -3.48
N THR A 155 -16.41 -12.09 -4.49
CA THR A 155 -16.63 -12.53 -5.87
C THR A 155 -15.56 -11.96 -6.79
N LEU A 156 -15.19 -12.71 -7.82
CA LEU A 156 -14.29 -12.20 -8.86
C LEU A 156 -14.99 -11.06 -9.62
N PHE A 157 -14.31 -9.92 -9.70
CA PHE A 157 -14.75 -8.80 -10.51
C PHE A 157 -13.99 -8.71 -11.84
N ALA A 158 -12.67 -8.81 -11.78
CA ALA A 158 -11.81 -8.75 -12.96
C ALA A 158 -10.62 -9.68 -12.81
N GLN A 159 -10.10 -10.14 -13.93
CA GLN A 159 -8.92 -10.98 -14.04
C GLN A 159 -8.02 -10.42 -15.15
N ALA A 160 -6.73 -10.30 -14.89
CA ALA A 160 -5.76 -10.01 -15.94
C ALA A 160 -5.86 -11.07 -17.06
N PRO A 161 -5.82 -10.68 -18.33
CA PRO A 161 -5.80 -11.63 -19.46
C PRO A 161 -4.46 -12.38 -19.59
N LEU A 162 -3.49 -12.07 -18.75
CA LEU A 162 -2.19 -12.74 -18.66
C LEU A 162 -2.16 -13.69 -17.47
N PRO A 163 -1.27 -14.71 -17.47
CA PRO A 163 -1.08 -15.54 -16.29
C PRO A 163 -0.78 -14.70 -15.05
N GLY A 164 -1.45 -15.04 -13.94
CA GLY A 164 -1.19 -14.43 -12.65
C GLY A 164 0.15 -14.87 -12.06
N GLY A 165 0.57 -14.16 -11.02
CA GLY A 165 1.77 -14.44 -10.25
C GLY A 165 2.85 -13.38 -10.39
N TRP A 166 3.66 -13.26 -9.36
CA TRP A 166 4.67 -12.21 -9.21
C TRP A 166 5.71 -12.11 -10.36
N MET A 167 5.89 -13.19 -11.13
CA MET A 167 6.78 -13.19 -12.30
C MET A 167 6.13 -12.61 -13.55
N VAL A 168 4.81 -12.54 -13.65
CA VAL A 168 4.10 -12.18 -14.89
C VAL A 168 3.14 -11.02 -14.68
N THR A 169 2.23 -11.09 -13.71
CA THR A 169 1.26 -10.04 -13.40
C THR A 169 1.03 -10.01 -11.90
N MET A 170 1.38 -8.90 -11.27
CA MET A 170 1.22 -8.69 -9.85
C MET A 170 0.61 -7.31 -9.61
N TRP A 171 -0.71 -7.28 -9.42
CA TRP A 171 -1.42 -6.04 -9.15
C TRP A 171 -1.19 -5.58 -7.71
N ASN A 172 -0.69 -4.37 -7.54
CA ASN A 172 -0.32 -3.82 -6.25
C ASN A 172 -1.39 -2.89 -5.68
N ASP A 173 -1.60 -1.72 -6.26
CA ASP A 173 -2.57 -0.74 -5.78
C ASP A 173 -3.63 -0.45 -6.83
N LEU A 174 -4.79 0.04 -6.41
CA LEU A 174 -5.91 0.34 -7.29
C LEU A 174 -6.63 1.61 -6.86
N VAL A 175 -7.12 2.36 -7.84
CA VAL A 175 -7.89 3.59 -7.61
C VAL A 175 -8.94 3.78 -8.69
N PHE A 176 -10.14 4.23 -8.29
CA PHE A 176 -11.20 4.61 -9.22
C PHE A 176 -10.95 5.97 -9.84
N ASP A 177 -11.23 6.09 -11.14
CA ASP A 177 -11.44 7.40 -11.78
C ASP A 177 -12.89 7.88 -11.60
N PRO A 178 -13.19 9.15 -11.98
CA PRO A 178 -14.57 9.66 -11.91
C PRO A 178 -15.57 8.92 -12.81
N ALA A 179 -15.12 8.21 -13.85
CA ALA A 179 -15.95 7.44 -14.76
C ALA A 179 -16.22 6.01 -14.29
N GLY A 180 -15.61 5.60 -13.17
CA GLY A 180 -15.78 4.27 -12.61
C GLY A 180 -14.81 3.22 -13.14
N ASN A 181 -13.80 3.59 -13.92
CA ASN A 181 -12.73 2.67 -14.23
C ASN A 181 -11.79 2.52 -13.03
N LEU A 182 -11.23 1.32 -12.84
CA LEU A 182 -10.13 1.10 -11.93
C LEU A 182 -8.80 1.18 -12.68
N PHE A 183 -7.88 1.97 -12.14
CA PHE A 183 -6.49 2.00 -12.58
C PHE A 183 -5.64 1.25 -11.56
N MET A 184 -4.72 0.43 -12.05
CA MET A 184 -3.88 -0.42 -11.20
C MET A 184 -2.44 -0.36 -11.61
N THR A 185 -1.58 -0.42 -10.60
CA THR A 185 -0.15 -0.64 -10.75
C THR A 185 0.15 -2.13 -10.84
N ASP A 186 1.17 -2.46 -11.61
CA ASP A 186 1.73 -3.79 -11.74
C ASP A 186 3.23 -3.70 -11.45
N ASP A 187 3.79 -4.65 -10.78
CA ASP A 187 5.25 -4.68 -10.54
C ASP A 187 6.10 -4.82 -11.83
N LYS A 188 5.43 -5.00 -12.96
CA LYS A 188 5.98 -4.92 -14.31
C LYS A 188 5.87 -3.48 -14.86
N PRO A 189 6.61 -3.12 -15.92
CA PRO A 189 6.67 -1.74 -16.42
C PRO A 189 5.39 -1.31 -17.15
N ARG A 190 4.23 -1.51 -16.51
CA ARG A 190 2.92 -1.23 -17.07
C ARG A 190 1.89 -0.83 -16.02
N LEU A 191 0.86 -0.16 -16.49
CA LEU A 191 -0.34 0.20 -15.73
C LEU A 191 -1.56 -0.42 -16.41
N TRP A 192 -2.52 -0.83 -15.62
CA TRP A 192 -3.75 -1.47 -16.09
C TRP A 192 -4.95 -0.55 -15.92
N ARG A 193 -5.95 -0.73 -16.79
CA ARG A 193 -7.29 -0.18 -16.64
C ARG A 193 -8.31 -1.32 -16.68
N VAL A 194 -9.24 -1.28 -15.72
CA VAL A 194 -10.41 -2.16 -15.70
C VAL A 194 -11.65 -1.31 -15.83
N THR A 195 -12.49 -1.62 -16.79
CA THR A 195 -13.76 -0.93 -17.04
C THR A 195 -14.79 -1.27 -15.96
N PRO A 196 -15.89 -0.49 -15.81
CA PRO A 196 -16.93 -0.77 -14.83
C PRO A 196 -17.59 -2.16 -14.97
N ASP A 197 -17.53 -2.77 -16.14
CA ASP A 197 -18.02 -4.14 -16.41
C ASP A 197 -16.93 -5.22 -16.20
N GLY A 198 -15.76 -4.86 -15.69
CA GLY A 198 -14.72 -5.80 -15.28
C GLY A 198 -13.74 -6.22 -16.39
N GLN A 199 -13.69 -5.51 -17.53
CA GLN A 199 -12.74 -5.83 -18.60
C GLN A 199 -11.38 -5.20 -18.32
N ALA A 200 -10.35 -6.03 -18.11
CA ALA A 200 -8.99 -5.61 -17.83
C ALA A 200 -8.16 -5.49 -19.12
N SER A 201 -7.42 -4.40 -19.26
CA SER A 201 -6.48 -4.18 -20.36
C SER A 201 -5.24 -3.40 -19.87
N ILE A 202 -4.10 -3.61 -20.54
CA ILE A 202 -2.92 -2.75 -20.33
C ILE A 202 -3.29 -1.37 -20.87
N TRP A 203 -3.24 -0.35 -20.00
CA TRP A 203 -3.58 1.02 -20.34
C TRP A 203 -2.35 1.82 -20.77
N PHE A 204 -1.20 1.54 -20.14
CA PHE A 204 0.07 2.18 -20.45
C PHE A 204 1.23 1.22 -20.16
N GLU A 205 2.23 1.22 -21.04
CA GLU A 205 3.46 0.45 -20.87
C GLU A 205 4.64 1.29 -21.34
N ASP A 206 5.70 1.36 -20.51
CA ASP A 206 6.88 2.15 -20.82
C ASP A 206 8.09 1.60 -20.05
N SER A 207 9.26 1.53 -20.70
CA SER A 207 10.49 1.00 -20.09
C SER A 207 10.97 1.81 -18.87
N ARG A 208 10.62 3.10 -18.77
CA ARG A 208 10.90 3.95 -17.59
C ARG A 208 10.23 3.46 -16.31
N LEU A 209 9.19 2.63 -16.42
CA LEU A 209 8.49 2.03 -15.29
C LEU A 209 9.20 0.75 -14.77
N THR A 210 10.30 0.35 -15.38
CA THR A 210 11.02 -0.86 -14.97
C THR A 210 11.64 -0.70 -13.60
N GLY A 211 11.38 -1.69 -12.71
CA GLY A 211 12.02 -1.77 -11.41
C GLY A 211 13.46 -2.24 -11.49
N LEU A 212 14.31 -1.79 -10.57
CA LEU A 212 15.73 -2.12 -10.48
C LEU A 212 16.01 -3.63 -10.39
N PHE A 213 15.10 -4.36 -9.75
CA PHE A 213 15.27 -5.79 -9.49
C PHE A 213 14.70 -6.67 -10.62
N GLY A 214 14.24 -6.08 -11.72
CA GLY A 214 13.73 -6.77 -12.91
C GLY A 214 12.33 -7.39 -12.74
N PHE A 215 12.05 -7.99 -11.60
CA PHE A 215 10.75 -8.59 -11.25
C PHE A 215 10.04 -7.84 -10.11
N ALA A 216 10.73 -6.94 -9.44
CA ALA A 216 10.22 -6.14 -8.35
C ALA A 216 10.81 -4.73 -8.38
N GLY A 217 10.17 -3.80 -7.71
CA GLY A 217 10.61 -2.40 -7.64
C GLY A 217 10.00 -1.49 -8.69
N GLY A 218 9.08 -1.99 -9.50
CA GLY A 218 8.30 -1.23 -10.47
C GLY A 218 7.17 -0.39 -9.84
N PRO A 219 6.08 -0.14 -10.59
CA PRO A 219 4.92 0.62 -10.12
C PRO A 219 4.25 -0.02 -8.89
N LEU A 220 4.08 0.75 -7.80
CA LEU A 220 3.51 0.24 -6.56
C LEU A 220 2.27 1.02 -6.11
N GLY A 221 2.40 2.19 -5.51
CA GLY A 221 1.27 3.00 -5.06
C GLY A 221 0.64 3.78 -6.20
N ALA A 222 -0.68 3.97 -6.18
CA ALA A 222 -1.43 4.72 -7.18
C ALA A 222 -2.47 5.62 -6.54
N ARG A 223 -2.57 6.89 -6.97
CA ARG A 223 -3.65 7.82 -6.60
C ARG A 223 -3.97 8.76 -7.75
N ILE A 224 -5.25 9.09 -7.88
CA ILE A 224 -5.67 10.16 -8.78
C ILE A 224 -5.59 11.48 -8.03
N ASP A 225 -5.07 12.52 -8.68
CA ASP A 225 -4.91 13.85 -8.10
C ASP A 225 -6.26 14.50 -7.76
N PRO A 226 -6.30 15.51 -6.88
CA PRO A 226 -7.55 16.16 -6.47
C PRO A 226 -8.34 16.78 -7.62
N SER A 227 -7.70 17.08 -8.76
CA SER A 227 -8.39 17.59 -9.96
C SER A 227 -9.08 16.51 -10.78
N GLY A 228 -8.82 15.22 -10.50
CA GLY A 228 -9.34 14.09 -11.25
C GLY A 228 -8.74 13.92 -12.64
N ARG A 229 -7.60 14.57 -12.95
CA ARG A 229 -7.02 14.59 -14.29
C ARG A 229 -5.77 13.74 -14.48
N PHE A 230 -5.07 13.42 -13.41
CA PHE A 230 -3.82 12.68 -13.48
C PHE A 230 -3.81 11.49 -12.52
N LEU A 231 -3.34 10.35 -13.02
CA LEU A 231 -2.90 9.25 -12.18
C LEU A 231 -1.47 9.50 -11.75
N TYR A 232 -1.23 9.58 -10.44
CA TYR A 232 0.09 9.58 -9.84
C TYR A 232 0.41 8.17 -9.37
N PHE A 233 1.65 7.75 -9.56
CA PHE A 233 2.11 6.43 -9.10
C PHE A 233 3.57 6.46 -8.71
N SER A 234 3.94 5.58 -7.79
CA SER A 234 5.32 5.40 -7.34
C SER A 234 6.02 4.32 -8.14
N ILE A 235 7.31 4.50 -8.39
CA ILE A 235 8.24 3.42 -8.75
C ILE A 235 9.07 3.15 -7.49
N THR A 236 9.00 1.92 -7.00
CA THR A 236 9.62 1.56 -5.73
C THR A 236 11.13 1.74 -5.75
N ALA A 237 11.78 1.20 -6.77
CA ALA A 237 13.21 1.38 -7.01
C ALA A 237 13.44 1.35 -8.52
N SER A 238 13.78 2.50 -9.10
CA SER A 238 13.86 2.68 -10.54
C SER A 238 15.10 2.04 -11.15
N ALA A 239 14.95 1.41 -12.32
CA ALA A 239 16.06 1.01 -13.16
C ALA A 239 16.60 2.17 -14.02
N GLU A 240 15.75 3.14 -14.39
CA GLU A 240 16.14 4.34 -15.12
C GLU A 240 17.03 5.27 -14.27
N PHE A 241 16.73 5.39 -12.98
CA PHE A 241 17.53 6.11 -11.99
C PHE A 241 17.96 5.12 -10.89
N PRO A 242 19.08 4.40 -11.06
CA PRO A 242 19.38 3.17 -10.34
C PRO A 242 19.27 3.28 -8.82
N GLY A 243 18.26 2.60 -8.25
CA GLY A 243 17.97 2.55 -6.83
C GLY A 243 17.18 3.73 -6.26
N GLU A 244 16.98 4.80 -7.01
CA GLU A 244 16.10 5.89 -6.58
C GLU A 244 14.64 5.47 -6.63
N ALA A 245 13.85 5.97 -5.70
CA ALA A 245 12.40 5.90 -5.82
C ALA A 245 11.89 7.10 -6.61
N VAL A 246 10.86 6.89 -7.42
CA VAL A 246 10.39 7.90 -8.37
C VAL A 246 8.87 8.04 -8.27
N ILE A 247 8.39 9.27 -8.37
CA ILE A 247 6.96 9.57 -8.57
C ILE A 247 6.78 10.07 -9.99
N TYR A 248 5.95 9.36 -10.73
CA TYR A 248 5.45 9.80 -12.02
C TYR A 248 3.98 10.19 -11.94
N ARG A 249 3.53 10.94 -12.94
CA ARG A 249 2.10 11.13 -13.23
C ARG A 249 1.81 10.99 -14.71
N LEU A 250 0.60 10.56 -15.02
CA LEU A 250 0.13 10.35 -16.37
C LEU A 250 -1.31 10.92 -16.50
N PRO A 251 -1.63 11.73 -17.52
CA PRO A 251 -3.00 12.22 -17.70
C PRO A 251 -3.95 11.07 -17.99
N LEU A 252 -5.17 11.15 -17.46
CA LEU A 252 -6.22 10.14 -17.61
C LEU A 252 -6.85 10.24 -19.02
N LEU A 253 -6.06 9.97 -20.04
CA LEU A 253 -6.49 9.85 -21.44
C LEU A 253 -6.86 8.40 -21.74
N ASP A 254 -7.69 8.17 -22.73
CA ASP A 254 -8.01 6.78 -23.16
C ASP A 254 -6.77 6.01 -23.60
N HIS A 255 -5.85 6.67 -24.31
CA HIS A 255 -4.60 6.12 -24.81
C HIS A 255 -3.46 7.13 -24.62
N PRO A 256 -2.85 7.22 -23.44
CA PRO A 256 -1.73 8.11 -23.22
C PRO A 256 -0.49 7.66 -24.00
N ALA A 257 0.22 8.63 -24.58
CA ALA A 257 1.49 8.40 -25.26
C ALA A 257 2.66 8.38 -24.28
N ALA A 258 3.79 7.81 -24.66
CA ALA A 258 5.02 7.83 -23.86
C ALA A 258 5.48 9.26 -23.51
N SER A 259 5.20 10.25 -24.36
CA SER A 259 5.49 11.67 -24.12
C SER A 259 4.63 12.31 -23.04
N ASP A 260 3.49 11.69 -22.67
CA ASP A 260 2.59 12.19 -21.64
C ASP A 260 3.04 11.82 -20.23
N LEU A 261 3.97 10.86 -20.09
CA LEU A 261 4.55 10.48 -18.81
C LEU A 261 5.42 11.61 -18.26
N GLN A 262 5.06 12.11 -17.08
CA GLN A 262 5.71 13.23 -16.44
C GLN A 262 6.37 12.80 -15.14
N LEU A 263 7.67 13.10 -15.00
CA LEU A 263 8.40 12.97 -13.75
C LEU A 263 7.94 14.07 -12.79
N VAL A 264 7.53 13.68 -11.58
CA VAL A 264 7.12 14.60 -10.51
C VAL A 264 8.24 14.79 -9.51
N HIS A 265 8.79 13.67 -8.98
CA HIS A 265 9.82 13.72 -7.95
C HIS A 265 10.73 12.50 -8.02
N ARG A 266 11.97 12.68 -7.56
CA ARG A 266 12.95 11.61 -7.37
C ARG A 266 13.46 11.66 -5.93
N PHE A 267 13.40 10.52 -5.26
CA PHE A 267 14.04 10.34 -3.96
C PHE A 267 15.43 9.72 -4.18
N PRO A 268 16.50 10.49 -3.99
CA PRO A 268 17.85 10.03 -4.29
C PRO A 268 18.32 8.94 -3.33
N VAL A 269 19.25 8.12 -3.81
CA VAL A 269 19.99 7.19 -2.96
C VAL A 269 21.00 7.97 -2.13
N VAL A 270 20.92 7.84 -0.80
CA VAL A 270 21.89 8.44 0.12
C VAL A 270 22.91 7.38 0.50
N PRO A 271 24.22 7.62 0.26
CA PRO A 271 25.27 6.66 0.59
C PRO A 271 25.26 6.27 2.09
N GLY A 272 25.17 4.97 2.36
CA GLY A 272 25.13 4.43 3.72
C GLY A 272 23.73 4.33 4.33
N GLU A 273 22.69 4.79 3.63
CA GLU A 273 21.30 4.60 4.00
C GLU A 273 20.64 3.48 3.18
N ALA A 274 19.48 3.02 3.64
CA ALA A 274 18.65 2.09 2.87
C ALA A 274 18.10 2.78 1.61
N LEU A 275 17.84 2.01 0.55
CA LEU A 275 17.17 2.54 -0.65
C LEU A 275 15.82 3.15 -0.29
N PRO A 276 15.43 4.29 -0.90
CA PRO A 276 14.20 5.00 -0.52
C PRO A 276 12.93 4.17 -0.68
N GLN A 277 12.79 3.40 -1.74
CA GLN A 277 11.69 2.45 -1.98
C GLN A 277 10.30 3.06 -1.74
N ALA A 278 9.82 3.89 -2.69
CA ALA A 278 8.50 4.50 -2.56
C ALA A 278 7.38 3.46 -2.63
N SER A 279 6.41 3.59 -1.75
CA SER A 279 5.26 2.71 -1.60
C SER A 279 3.93 3.44 -1.86
N GLY A 280 2.94 3.32 -0.97
CA GLY A 280 1.63 3.93 -1.10
C GLY A 280 1.64 5.46 -1.15
N LEU A 281 0.59 5.99 -1.72
CA LEU A 281 0.38 7.43 -1.93
C LEU A 281 -0.93 7.89 -1.28
N ALA A 282 -0.99 9.14 -0.80
CA ALA A 282 -2.25 9.75 -0.38
C ALA A 282 -2.21 11.27 -0.62
N PHE A 283 -3.24 11.82 -1.27
CA PHE A 283 -3.39 13.26 -1.42
C PHE A 283 -4.15 13.89 -0.27
N ALA A 284 -3.62 14.98 0.26
CA ALA A 284 -4.37 15.90 1.10
C ALA A 284 -5.25 16.83 0.26
N ALA A 285 -6.28 17.41 0.88
CA ALA A 285 -7.15 18.40 0.23
C ALA A 285 -6.40 19.70 -0.15
N SER A 286 -5.27 19.98 0.49
CA SER A 286 -4.34 21.07 0.14
C SER A 286 -3.62 20.84 -1.20
N GLY A 287 -3.62 19.60 -1.72
CA GLY A 287 -2.82 19.18 -2.86
C GLY A 287 -1.46 18.58 -2.50
N ASN A 288 -1.09 18.54 -1.23
CA ASN A 288 0.11 17.84 -0.78
C ASN A 288 -0.03 16.34 -1.02
N LEU A 289 1.06 15.72 -1.50
CA LEU A 289 1.15 14.29 -1.72
C LEU A 289 2.03 13.64 -0.64
N TYR A 290 1.46 12.73 0.11
CA TYR A 290 2.16 11.89 1.08
C TYR A 290 2.62 10.61 0.40
N VAL A 291 3.88 10.24 0.61
CA VAL A 291 4.54 9.09 -0.02
C VAL A 291 5.20 8.24 1.05
N GLY A 292 4.83 6.97 1.15
CA GLY A 292 5.53 6.02 2.01
C GLY A 292 6.92 5.71 1.45
N LEU A 293 7.93 5.65 2.31
CA LEU A 293 9.30 5.28 1.98
C LEU A 293 9.71 4.09 2.85
N ILE A 294 9.76 2.91 2.25
CA ILE A 294 9.94 1.62 2.95
C ILE A 294 11.31 1.57 3.64
N GLY A 295 12.38 1.76 2.89
CA GLY A 295 13.74 1.55 3.40
C GLY A 295 14.13 2.48 4.54
N PRO A 296 13.93 3.81 4.46
CA PRO A 296 14.25 4.72 5.57
C PRO A 296 13.17 4.73 6.67
N ASN A 297 12.10 3.97 6.57
CA ASN A 297 10.98 3.96 7.52
C ASN A 297 10.40 5.37 7.74
N GLN A 298 10.00 6.04 6.65
CA GLN A 298 9.54 7.44 6.67
C GLN A 298 8.31 7.63 5.78
N VAL A 299 7.64 8.77 5.97
CA VAL A 299 6.66 9.29 5.01
C VAL A 299 7.15 10.66 4.53
N ALA A 300 7.38 10.80 3.22
CA ALA A 300 7.71 12.07 2.60
C ALA A 300 6.45 12.86 2.26
N VAL A 301 6.53 14.19 2.27
CA VAL A 301 5.45 15.10 1.87
C VAL A 301 5.95 15.98 0.73
N LEU A 302 5.28 15.88 -0.42
CA LEU A 302 5.55 16.72 -1.58
C LEU A 302 4.44 17.78 -1.68
N ASP A 303 4.83 19.02 -2.04
CA ASP A 303 3.87 20.06 -2.38
C ASP A 303 3.22 19.83 -3.76
N ALA A 304 2.26 20.67 -4.14
CA ALA A 304 1.57 20.56 -5.42
C ALA A 304 2.51 20.75 -6.65
N ALA A 305 3.69 21.31 -6.46
CA ALA A 305 4.72 21.45 -7.50
C ALA A 305 5.65 20.23 -7.56
N GLY A 306 5.52 19.28 -6.62
CA GLY A 306 6.34 18.07 -6.52
C GLY A 306 7.63 18.26 -5.72
N ASN A 307 7.79 19.37 -4.99
CA ASN A 307 8.96 19.58 -4.13
C ASN A 307 8.76 18.87 -2.79
N GLU A 308 9.77 18.17 -2.31
CA GLU A 308 9.76 17.60 -0.96
C GLU A 308 9.85 18.73 0.07
N THR A 309 8.85 18.83 0.95
CA THR A 309 8.74 19.88 1.96
C THR A 309 9.08 19.41 3.36
N ARG A 310 8.86 18.13 3.66
CA ARG A 310 9.24 17.52 4.93
C ARG A 310 9.25 16.00 4.87
N ARG A 311 9.84 15.39 5.88
CA ARG A 311 9.77 13.96 6.17
C ARG A 311 9.24 13.71 7.56
N ILE A 312 8.33 12.77 7.67
CA ILE A 312 7.77 12.29 8.92
C ILE A 312 8.51 11.01 9.28
N SER A 313 9.04 10.97 10.48
CA SER A 313 9.73 9.82 11.04
C SER A 313 9.10 9.42 12.37
N SER A 314 9.07 8.13 12.64
CA SER A 314 8.62 7.60 13.93
C SER A 314 9.36 6.29 14.21
N PRO A 315 9.73 6.02 15.47
CA PRO A 315 10.30 4.72 15.84
C PRO A 315 9.29 3.56 15.69
N LEU A 316 8.03 3.88 15.46
CA LEU A 316 6.98 2.89 15.22
C LEU A 316 6.88 2.47 13.74
N PHE A 317 7.49 3.21 12.81
CA PHE A 317 7.44 2.84 11.39
C PHE A 317 8.34 1.64 11.11
N VAL A 318 7.74 0.61 10.51
CA VAL A 318 8.45 -0.57 9.99
C VAL A 318 7.89 -0.91 8.61
N SER A 319 8.62 -0.58 7.57
CA SER A 319 8.19 -0.73 6.17
C SER A 319 6.82 -0.08 5.91
N PRO A 320 6.68 1.26 6.05
CA PRO A 320 5.41 1.95 5.79
C PRO A 320 4.95 1.67 4.35
N TRP A 321 3.69 1.23 4.19
CA TRP A 321 3.20 0.77 2.89
C TRP A 321 1.95 1.51 2.43
N GLY A 322 0.78 1.14 2.90
CA GLY A 322 -0.49 1.77 2.52
C GLY A 322 -0.73 3.07 3.28
N LEU A 323 -1.23 4.07 2.58
CA LEU A 323 -1.54 5.39 3.13
C LEU A 323 -3.00 5.76 2.86
N ALA A 324 -3.74 6.19 3.88
CA ALA A 324 -5.08 6.74 3.74
C ALA A 324 -5.37 7.78 4.82
N PHE A 325 -6.18 8.78 4.50
CA PHE A 325 -6.59 9.79 5.48
C PHE A 325 -7.78 9.33 6.32
N LEU A 326 -7.70 9.58 7.63
CA LEU A 326 -8.80 9.50 8.59
C LEU A 326 -8.93 10.85 9.33
N GLY A 327 -9.85 11.69 8.88
CA GLY A 327 -9.96 13.08 9.35
C GLY A 327 -8.67 13.85 9.05
N GLN A 328 -8.08 14.47 10.07
CA GLN A 328 -6.82 15.23 9.97
C GLN A 328 -5.56 14.39 10.25
N SER A 329 -5.70 13.08 10.19
CA SER A 329 -4.59 12.15 10.39
C SER A 329 -4.39 11.26 9.17
N LEU A 330 -3.17 10.84 8.95
CA LEU A 330 -2.79 9.83 7.98
C LEU A 330 -2.73 8.48 8.70
N LEU A 331 -3.42 7.48 8.18
CA LEU A 331 -3.20 6.08 8.54
C LEU A 331 -2.06 5.54 7.70
N VAL A 332 -1.16 4.82 8.33
CA VAL A 332 0.02 4.18 7.72
C VAL A 332 0.04 2.73 8.12
N THR A 333 0.03 1.81 7.15
CA THR A 333 0.21 0.39 7.44
C THR A 333 1.70 0.05 7.53
N ASN A 334 2.08 -0.73 8.53
CA ASN A 334 3.42 -1.31 8.65
C ASN A 334 3.42 -2.68 7.97
N ALA A 335 3.91 -2.78 6.74
CA ALA A 335 4.02 -4.06 6.06
C ALA A 335 4.99 -5.03 6.75
N SER A 336 5.95 -4.49 7.47
CA SER A 336 6.91 -5.27 8.30
C SER A 336 7.59 -6.40 7.51
N ILE A 337 8.19 -6.06 6.37
CA ILE A 337 8.83 -7.02 5.45
C ILE A 337 10.28 -7.36 5.82
N GLU A 338 10.69 -7.03 7.03
CA GLU A 338 12.03 -7.34 7.55
C GLU A 338 12.14 -8.83 7.95
N PRO A 339 13.31 -9.46 7.78
CA PRO A 339 13.49 -10.90 8.01
C PRO A 339 13.42 -11.34 9.50
N LEU A 340 13.23 -10.42 10.42
CA LEU A 340 13.09 -10.67 11.86
C LEU A 340 11.71 -10.21 12.37
N GLU A 341 10.71 -10.41 11.57
CA GLU A 341 9.36 -9.97 11.85
C GLU A 341 8.82 -10.50 13.16
N THR A 342 8.41 -9.57 13.99
CA THR A 342 7.68 -9.89 15.20
C THR A 342 6.23 -9.42 15.02
N PRO A 343 5.24 -10.16 15.55
CA PRO A 343 3.85 -9.72 15.56
C PRO A 343 3.66 -8.33 16.16
N ASP A 344 4.57 -7.86 16.98
CA ASP A 344 4.55 -6.53 17.59
C ASP A 344 4.67 -5.38 16.56
N HIS A 345 5.13 -5.68 15.35
CA HIS A 345 5.21 -4.70 14.26
C HIS A 345 3.99 -4.71 13.32
N TRP A 346 3.10 -5.68 13.44
CA TRP A 346 1.90 -5.76 12.61
C TRP A 346 0.84 -4.78 13.09
N MET A 347 0.96 -3.55 12.66
CA MET A 347 0.09 -2.48 13.12
C MET A 347 -0.27 -1.48 12.02
N VAL A 348 -1.36 -0.80 12.25
CA VAL A 348 -1.73 0.43 11.54
C VAL A 348 -1.43 1.59 12.47
N LEU A 349 -0.72 2.57 11.97
CA LEU A 349 -0.33 3.77 12.70
C LEU A 349 -1.22 4.94 12.31
N LYS A 350 -1.46 5.85 13.25
CA LYS A 350 -2.17 7.11 13.05
C LYS A 350 -1.20 8.26 13.30
N VAL A 351 -0.93 9.02 12.25
CA VAL A 351 -0.04 10.18 12.25
C VAL A 351 -0.89 11.44 12.16
N PHE A 352 -0.86 12.31 13.14
CA PHE A 352 -1.57 13.57 13.07
C PHE A 352 -0.82 14.55 12.17
N VAL A 353 -1.37 14.85 11.01
CA VAL A 353 -0.73 15.72 10.01
C VAL A 353 -1.37 17.11 9.91
N GLY A 354 -2.53 17.31 10.57
CA GLY A 354 -3.24 18.59 10.58
C GLY A 354 -3.97 18.92 9.26
N GLU A 355 -3.93 18.02 8.29
CA GLU A 355 -4.57 18.15 6.98
C GLU A 355 -5.62 17.05 6.79
N SER A 356 -6.70 17.37 6.09
CA SER A 356 -7.70 16.36 5.69
C SER A 356 -7.32 15.78 4.32
N GLY A 357 -7.70 14.53 4.09
CA GLY A 357 -7.51 13.88 2.80
C GLY A 357 -8.35 14.50 1.69
N SER A 358 -7.83 14.44 0.47
CA SER A 358 -8.64 14.70 -0.73
C SER A 358 -9.74 13.64 -0.86
N PRO A 359 -10.96 14.03 -1.26
CA PRO A 359 -11.99 13.06 -1.58
C PRO A 359 -11.51 12.06 -2.64
N LEU A 360 -11.69 10.77 -2.39
CA LEU A 360 -11.43 9.72 -3.37
C LEU A 360 -12.64 9.57 -4.30
N ASN A 361 -12.36 9.21 -5.56
CA ASN A 361 -13.42 8.82 -6.48
C ASN A 361 -14.05 7.51 -5.99
N LYS A 362 -15.33 7.54 -5.78
CA LYS A 362 -16.16 6.41 -5.35
C LYS A 362 -17.35 6.32 -6.29
N PRO A 363 -17.20 5.71 -7.47
CA PRO A 363 -18.28 5.63 -8.42
C PRO A 363 -19.43 4.81 -7.86
N THR A 364 -20.65 5.17 -8.25
CA THR A 364 -21.86 4.37 -8.03
C THR A 364 -22.11 3.54 -9.27
N SER A 365 -22.37 2.25 -9.11
CA SER A 365 -22.78 1.34 -10.21
C SER A 365 -24.23 1.57 -10.61
#